data_b25938d9945c9e910b3cc692f78e6b7a
#
_entry.id   b25938d9945c9e910b3cc692f78e6b7a
#
_cell.length_a   1.000
_cell.length_b   1.000
_cell.length_c   1.000
_cell.angle_alpha   90.00
_cell.angle_beta   90.00
_cell.angle_gamma   90.00
#
_symmetry.space_group_name_H-M   'P 1'
#
loop_
_entity.id
_entity.type
_entity.pdbx_description
1 polymer ?
#
loop_
_entity_poly.entity_id
_entity_poly.type
_entity_poly.pdbx_seq_one_letter_code
_entity_poly.pdbx_strand_id
1 'polypeptide(L)'
;MQHVFSESPVIPVRIGIHMGEIMFRNNGAFGNGVNIASRIESMGIPGSILVSKTIRDQIINKSSFLLASLGTFQFKNVSEPMEVFALANEGFVIPDKSELEGKFKLPSKSKIPKWLAFGIPALLLAAIAIVWFLNLKKNATTLSDEQREQPVAVMAFENLTKDKNMGDLGLMIKD
;
A
#
# COMPACT_ATOMS: atom_id res chain seq x y z
N MET A 1 -26.55 29.96 18.74
CA MET A 1 -26.46 29.29 20.10
C MET A 1 -25.25 29.77 20.89
N GLN A 2 -24.01 29.81 20.37
CA GLN A 2 -22.82 30.32 21.12
C GLN A 2 -22.97 31.80 21.59
N HIS A 3 -23.62 32.67 20.82
CA HIS A 3 -23.85 34.06 21.24
C HIS A 3 -24.68 34.20 22.52
N VAL A 4 -25.65 33.29 22.73
CA VAL A 4 -26.47 33.32 23.94
C VAL A 4 -25.66 32.98 25.21
N PHE A 5 -24.61 32.18 25.06
CA PHE A 5 -23.73 31.77 26.16
C PHE A 5 -22.54 32.70 26.36
N SER A 6 -22.35 33.70 25.50
CA SER A 6 -21.31 34.72 25.62
C SER A 6 -21.77 35.95 26.45
N GLU A 7 -23.04 36.05 26.75
CA GLU A 7 -23.56 37.08 27.64
C GLU A 7 -23.27 36.73 29.10
N SER A 8 -23.27 37.72 29.96
CA SER A 8 -22.92 37.51 31.38
C SER A 8 -24.06 36.80 32.14
N PRO A 9 -23.82 35.70 32.87
CA PRO A 9 -22.54 35.03 33.05
C PRO A 9 -22.09 34.23 31.82
N VAL A 10 -20.81 34.31 31.46
CA VAL A 10 -20.22 33.54 30.36
C VAL A 10 -20.23 32.06 30.71
N ILE A 11 -20.91 31.24 29.93
CA ILE A 11 -20.97 29.80 30.13
C ILE A 11 -20.02 29.14 29.09
N PRO A 12 -18.93 28.48 29.53
CA PRO A 12 -18.00 27.84 28.63
C PRO A 12 -18.61 26.54 28.06
N VAL A 13 -19.00 26.56 26.79
CA VAL A 13 -19.60 25.42 26.10
C VAL A 13 -18.69 24.94 24.98
N ARG A 14 -18.59 23.63 24.80
CA ARG A 14 -18.00 22.97 23.64
C ARG A 14 -19.02 22.04 23.01
N ILE A 15 -19.00 21.92 21.69
CA ILE A 15 -20.00 21.17 20.94
C ILE A 15 -19.33 20.20 19.98
N GLY A 16 -19.74 18.92 20.04
CA GLY A 16 -19.35 17.89 19.07
C GLY A 16 -20.56 17.44 18.26
N ILE A 17 -20.46 17.44 16.94
CA ILE A 17 -21.55 17.06 16.05
C ILE A 17 -21.11 15.88 15.16
N HIS A 18 -21.93 14.84 15.18
CA HIS A 18 -21.79 13.68 14.32
C HIS A 18 -23.17 13.17 13.86
N MET A 19 -23.21 12.54 12.69
CA MET A 19 -24.38 11.87 12.15
C MET A 19 -24.14 10.36 12.12
N GLY A 20 -25.00 9.61 12.79
CA GLY A 20 -24.90 8.15 12.87
C GLY A 20 -26.18 7.54 13.45
N GLU A 21 -26.23 6.23 13.52
CA GLU A 21 -27.36 5.50 14.08
C GLU A 21 -27.49 5.74 15.57
N ILE A 22 -28.71 6.03 16.01
CA ILE A 22 -29.07 6.30 17.39
C ILE A 22 -30.30 5.49 17.75
N MET A 23 -30.25 4.82 18.90
CA MET A 23 -31.39 4.13 19.52
C MET A 23 -31.84 4.90 20.74
N PHE A 24 -33.13 5.10 20.86
CA PHE A 24 -33.74 5.71 22.06
C PHE A 24 -34.31 4.62 22.97
N ARG A 25 -33.89 4.58 24.21
CA ARG A 25 -34.38 3.63 25.24
C ARG A 25 -34.40 4.29 26.60
N ASN A 26 -35.51 4.12 27.34
CA ASN A 26 -35.65 4.61 28.74
C ASN A 26 -35.21 6.06 28.90
N ASN A 27 -35.72 6.97 28.10
CA ASN A 27 -35.43 8.41 28.12
C ASN A 27 -33.94 8.76 27.78
N GLY A 28 -33.12 7.83 27.28
CA GLY A 28 -31.73 8.06 26.88
C GLY A 28 -31.50 7.76 25.40
N ALA A 29 -30.52 8.40 24.84
CA ALA A 29 -30.01 8.12 23.47
C ALA A 29 -28.75 7.29 23.59
N PHE A 30 -28.69 6.16 22.84
CA PHE A 30 -27.60 5.22 22.83
C PHE A 30 -27.22 4.89 21.40
N GLY A 31 -25.99 4.47 21.17
CA GLY A 31 -25.54 3.99 19.88
C GLY A 31 -24.16 4.51 19.49
N ASN A 32 -23.66 4.01 18.40
CA ASN A 32 -22.32 4.39 17.90
C ASN A 32 -22.26 5.89 17.57
N GLY A 33 -23.34 6.45 17.01
CA GLY A 33 -23.44 7.87 16.70
C GLY A 33 -23.25 8.77 17.94
N VAL A 34 -23.89 8.41 19.06
CA VAL A 34 -23.75 9.15 20.34
C VAL A 34 -22.33 9.06 20.88
N ASN A 35 -21.73 7.86 20.85
CA ASN A 35 -20.36 7.63 21.30
C ASN A 35 -19.33 8.43 20.50
N ILE A 36 -19.49 8.50 19.19
CA ILE A 36 -18.60 9.28 18.32
C ILE A 36 -18.78 10.78 18.58
N ALA A 37 -20.01 11.27 18.65
CA ALA A 37 -20.29 12.68 18.95
C ALA A 37 -19.66 13.11 20.27
N SER A 38 -19.79 12.30 21.34
CA SER A 38 -19.17 12.55 22.65
C SER A 38 -17.64 12.59 22.56
N ARG A 39 -17.01 11.74 21.74
CA ARG A 39 -15.55 11.77 21.57
C ARG A 39 -15.08 12.99 20.80
N ILE A 40 -15.82 13.42 19.78
CA ILE A 40 -15.55 14.65 19.05
C ILE A 40 -15.72 15.84 20.01
N GLU A 41 -16.77 15.87 20.81
CA GLU A 41 -17.01 16.90 21.83
C GLU A 41 -15.83 16.97 22.81
N SER A 42 -15.31 15.84 23.28
CA SER A 42 -14.19 15.79 24.24
C SER A 42 -12.86 16.33 23.68
N MET A 43 -12.71 16.45 22.37
CA MET A 43 -11.57 17.11 21.72
C MET A 43 -11.71 18.65 21.75
N GLY A 44 -12.92 19.15 21.95
CA GLY A 44 -13.21 20.57 21.93
C GLY A 44 -12.67 21.30 23.17
N ILE A 45 -12.49 22.60 23.01
CA ILE A 45 -12.25 23.56 24.08
C ILE A 45 -13.43 24.51 24.19
N PRO A 46 -13.58 25.22 25.27
CA PRO A 46 -14.68 26.20 25.43
C PRO A 46 -14.77 27.18 24.27
N GLY A 47 -15.95 27.32 23.68
CA GLY A 47 -16.20 28.14 22.49
C GLY A 47 -16.00 27.42 21.17
N SER A 48 -15.54 26.15 21.14
CA SER A 48 -15.34 25.41 19.91
C SER A 48 -16.59 24.61 19.49
N ILE A 49 -16.79 24.48 18.19
CA ILE A 49 -17.75 23.56 17.57
C ILE A 49 -16.99 22.64 16.65
N LEU A 50 -16.99 21.35 16.96
CA LEU A 50 -16.31 20.32 16.20
C LEU A 50 -17.31 19.43 15.46
N VAL A 51 -16.95 19.06 14.23
CA VAL A 51 -17.82 18.24 13.38
C VAL A 51 -17.03 17.08 12.77
N SER A 52 -17.70 15.94 12.60
CA SER A 52 -17.13 14.81 11.88
C SER A 52 -17.06 15.09 10.37
N LYS A 53 -16.24 14.31 9.66
CA LYS A 53 -16.19 14.30 8.18
C LYS A 53 -17.59 14.14 7.56
N THR A 54 -18.43 13.29 8.11
CA THR A 54 -19.80 13.06 7.65
C THR A 54 -20.64 14.34 7.65
N ILE A 55 -20.54 15.14 8.71
CA ILE A 55 -21.21 16.45 8.80
C ILE A 55 -20.57 17.45 7.85
N ARG A 56 -19.23 17.49 7.81
CA ARG A 56 -18.50 18.38 6.90
C ARG A 56 -18.96 18.18 5.45
N ASP A 57 -19.07 16.94 4.98
CA ASP A 57 -19.47 16.62 3.61
C ASP A 57 -20.92 17.07 3.29
N GLN A 58 -21.79 17.17 4.29
CA GLN A 58 -23.15 17.70 4.14
C GLN A 58 -23.20 19.22 4.02
N ILE A 59 -22.26 19.93 4.64
CA ILE A 59 -22.29 21.39 4.73
C ILE A 59 -21.23 22.09 3.88
N ILE A 60 -20.32 21.35 3.25
CA ILE A 60 -19.18 21.91 2.48
C ILE A 60 -19.61 22.86 1.37
N ASN A 61 -20.77 22.62 0.76
CA ASN A 61 -21.30 23.45 -0.32
C ASN A 61 -22.06 24.69 0.18
N LYS A 62 -22.13 24.90 1.49
CA LYS A 62 -22.79 26.06 2.10
C LYS A 62 -21.73 27.09 2.49
N SER A 63 -21.66 28.19 1.78
CA SER A 63 -20.69 29.29 2.01
C SER A 63 -20.77 29.90 3.41
N SER A 64 -21.85 29.66 4.15
CA SER A 64 -22.04 30.16 5.50
C SER A 64 -21.15 29.46 6.55
N PHE A 65 -20.54 28.32 6.22
CA PHE A 65 -19.72 27.54 7.16
C PHE A 65 -18.27 27.51 6.69
N LEU A 66 -17.40 28.10 7.47
CA LEU A 66 -15.96 27.97 7.31
C LEU A 66 -15.46 26.80 8.16
N LEU A 67 -14.69 25.90 7.58
CA LEU A 67 -14.24 24.68 8.22
C LEU A 67 -12.71 24.58 8.18
N ALA A 68 -12.11 24.32 9.35
CA ALA A 68 -10.68 24.03 9.49
C ALA A 68 -10.48 22.55 9.86
N SER A 69 -9.65 21.82 9.11
CA SER A 69 -9.32 20.42 9.43
C SER A 69 -8.38 20.36 10.62
N LEU A 70 -8.77 19.62 11.65
CA LEU A 70 -7.93 19.31 12.81
C LEU A 70 -7.06 18.07 12.58
N GLY A 71 -7.40 17.23 11.58
CA GLY A 71 -6.70 16.01 11.25
C GLY A 71 -7.54 14.76 11.41
N THR A 72 -6.89 13.61 11.26
CA THR A 72 -7.53 12.29 11.36
C THR A 72 -7.16 11.63 12.69
N PHE A 73 -8.15 11.12 13.41
CA PHE A 73 -8.00 10.55 14.75
C PHE A 73 -8.57 9.14 14.81
N GLN A 74 -7.90 8.26 15.56
CA GLN A 74 -8.40 6.92 15.86
C GLN A 74 -9.11 6.94 17.22
N PHE A 75 -10.42 6.81 17.21
CA PHE A 75 -11.21 6.73 18.44
C PHE A 75 -11.27 5.30 18.98
N LYS A 76 -11.32 5.18 20.29
CA LYS A 76 -11.49 3.87 20.95
C LYS A 76 -12.83 3.25 20.54
N ASN A 77 -12.83 1.98 20.13
CA ASN A 77 -14.02 1.24 19.68
C ASN A 77 -14.68 1.83 18.40
N VAL A 78 -13.94 2.55 17.57
CA VAL A 78 -14.33 2.95 16.23
C VAL A 78 -13.38 2.26 15.26
N SER A 79 -13.94 1.50 14.33
CA SER A 79 -13.15 0.63 13.44
C SER A 79 -12.22 1.42 12.52
N GLU A 80 -12.67 2.58 12.04
CA GLU A 80 -11.95 3.39 11.08
C GLU A 80 -11.53 4.74 11.67
N PRO A 81 -10.34 5.25 11.28
CA PRO A 81 -9.93 6.60 11.62
C PRO A 81 -10.90 7.63 11.03
N MET A 82 -11.19 8.67 11.79
CA MET A 82 -12.15 9.70 11.41
C MET A 82 -11.48 11.06 11.36
N GLU A 83 -11.70 11.80 10.29
CA GLU A 83 -11.27 13.19 10.18
C GLU A 83 -12.26 14.10 10.91
N VAL A 84 -11.72 15.04 11.69
CA VAL A 84 -12.47 16.00 12.50
C VAL A 84 -12.17 17.41 12.03
N PHE A 85 -13.18 18.25 11.98
CA PHE A 85 -13.11 19.64 11.56
C PHE A 85 -13.63 20.56 12.66
N ALA A 86 -13.07 21.76 12.76
CA ALA A 86 -13.63 22.83 13.58
C ALA A 86 -14.37 23.85 12.70
N LEU A 87 -15.48 24.40 13.19
CA LEU A 87 -16.06 25.60 12.61
C LEU A 87 -15.11 26.78 12.87
N ALA A 88 -14.73 27.47 11.79
CA ALA A 88 -13.77 28.57 11.78
C ALA A 88 -14.45 29.94 11.54
N ASN A 89 -15.76 30.00 11.68
CA ASN A 89 -16.50 31.25 11.59
C ASN A 89 -16.13 32.19 12.75
N GLU A 90 -16.34 33.48 12.56
CA GLU A 90 -16.13 34.50 13.58
C GLU A 90 -16.89 34.16 14.87
N GLY A 91 -16.23 34.29 16.01
CA GLY A 91 -16.78 33.97 17.34
C GLY A 91 -16.61 32.51 17.79
N PHE A 92 -16.04 31.62 16.98
CA PHE A 92 -15.71 30.26 17.39
C PHE A 92 -14.20 30.10 17.61
N VAL A 93 -13.85 29.23 18.55
CA VAL A 93 -12.48 28.93 18.89
C VAL A 93 -12.05 27.64 18.22
N ILE A 94 -10.88 27.65 17.57
CA ILE A 94 -10.30 26.46 16.93
C ILE A 94 -9.26 25.88 17.89
N PRO A 95 -9.42 24.60 18.35
CA PRO A 95 -8.43 23.94 19.18
C PRO A 95 -7.07 23.82 18.48
N ASP A 96 -5.97 23.94 19.25
CA ASP A 96 -4.63 23.74 18.70
C ASP A 96 -4.42 22.26 18.35
N LYS A 97 -3.94 22.05 17.13
CA LYS A 97 -3.69 20.72 16.59
C LYS A 97 -2.62 19.97 17.37
N SER A 98 -1.62 20.66 17.88
CA SER A 98 -0.52 20.07 18.66
C SER A 98 -1.01 19.52 20.02
N GLU A 99 -1.97 20.17 20.66
CA GLU A 99 -2.58 19.66 21.89
C GLU A 99 -3.44 18.42 21.66
N LEU A 100 -4.13 18.37 20.51
CA LEU A 100 -4.96 17.23 20.13
C LEU A 100 -4.11 16.00 19.79
N GLU A 101 -2.99 16.17 19.10
CA GLU A 101 -2.05 15.10 18.79
C GLU A 101 -1.47 14.44 20.04
N GLY A 102 -1.27 15.20 21.12
CA GLY A 102 -0.80 14.67 22.39
C GLY A 102 -1.85 13.87 23.18
N LYS A 103 -3.14 14.16 23.01
CA LYS A 103 -4.24 13.55 23.75
C LYS A 103 -4.92 12.40 23.02
N PHE A 104 -4.94 12.43 21.70
CA PHE A 104 -5.66 11.48 20.86
C PHE A 104 -4.68 10.73 19.94
N LYS A 105 -4.90 9.42 19.77
CA LYS A 105 -4.07 8.61 18.88
C LYS A 105 -4.34 9.00 17.43
N LEU A 106 -3.30 9.45 16.74
CA LEU A 106 -3.31 9.52 15.30
C LEU A 106 -3.28 8.11 14.70
N PRO A 107 -3.92 7.87 13.55
CA PRO A 107 -3.75 6.62 12.84
C PRO A 107 -2.26 6.44 12.52
N SER A 108 -1.68 5.36 13.03
CA SER A 108 -0.30 5.03 12.69
C SER A 108 -0.22 4.88 11.16
N LYS A 109 0.59 5.72 10.50
CA LYS A 109 0.94 5.48 9.10
C LYS A 109 1.50 4.07 9.04
N SER A 110 0.83 3.17 8.32
CA SER A 110 1.31 1.83 8.06
C SER A 110 2.73 1.94 7.51
N LYS A 111 3.70 1.64 8.36
CA LYS A 111 5.10 1.56 7.94
C LYS A 111 5.17 0.33 7.05
N ILE A 112 5.36 0.53 5.74
CA ILE A 112 5.66 -0.57 4.83
C ILE A 112 6.84 -1.30 5.47
N PRO A 113 6.69 -2.59 5.83
CA PRO A 113 7.75 -3.30 6.53
C PRO A 113 9.00 -3.30 5.65
N LYS A 114 10.13 -2.93 6.23
CA LYS A 114 11.41 -2.74 5.50
C LYS A 114 11.80 -3.96 4.68
N TRP A 115 11.41 -5.16 5.09
CA TRP A 115 11.65 -6.39 4.35
C TRP A 115 10.90 -6.44 3.00
N LEU A 116 9.71 -5.79 2.88
CA LEU A 116 8.99 -5.67 1.59
C LEU A 116 9.72 -4.71 0.64
N ALA A 117 10.34 -3.66 1.17
CA ALA A 117 11.09 -2.69 0.36
C ALA A 117 12.39 -3.29 -0.21
N PHE A 118 13.03 -4.22 0.50
CA PHE A 118 14.28 -4.86 0.09
C PHE A 118 14.09 -6.30 -0.43
N GLY A 119 13.08 -7.01 0.01
CA GLY A 119 12.82 -8.39 -0.36
C GLY A 119 12.39 -8.56 -1.83
N ILE A 120 11.55 -7.68 -2.34
CA ILE A 120 11.07 -7.75 -3.74
C ILE A 120 12.22 -7.50 -4.74
N PRO A 121 13.04 -6.43 -4.63
CA PRO A 121 14.17 -6.25 -5.54
C PRO A 121 15.23 -7.35 -5.41
N ALA A 122 15.48 -7.89 -4.22
CA ALA A 122 16.40 -9.01 -4.04
C ALA A 122 15.91 -10.29 -4.75
N LEU A 123 14.62 -10.58 -4.70
CA LEU A 123 14.00 -11.73 -5.37
C LEU A 123 14.04 -11.59 -6.90
N LEU A 124 13.84 -10.38 -7.41
CA LEU A 124 13.98 -10.07 -8.86
C LEU A 124 15.42 -10.25 -9.32
N LEU A 125 16.40 -9.76 -8.57
CA LEU A 125 17.82 -9.94 -8.90
C LEU A 125 18.22 -11.41 -8.88
N ALA A 126 17.73 -12.20 -7.92
CA ALA A 126 17.96 -13.63 -7.87
C ALA A 126 17.34 -14.35 -9.08
N ALA A 127 16.13 -13.99 -9.49
CA ALA A 127 15.49 -14.55 -10.69
C ALA A 127 16.28 -14.22 -11.96
N ILE A 128 16.76 -12.99 -12.13
CA ILE A 128 17.60 -12.58 -13.26
C ILE A 128 18.91 -13.36 -13.26
N ALA A 129 19.56 -13.52 -12.10
CA ALA A 129 20.79 -14.28 -11.96
C ALA A 129 20.60 -15.77 -12.33
N ILE A 130 19.48 -16.37 -11.94
CA ILE A 130 19.13 -17.76 -12.30
C ILE A 130 18.94 -17.90 -13.81
N VAL A 131 18.17 -17.00 -14.44
CA VAL A 131 17.96 -17.01 -15.88
C VAL A 131 19.29 -16.83 -16.63
N TRP A 132 20.12 -15.92 -16.17
CA TRP A 132 21.46 -15.69 -16.76
C TRP A 132 22.35 -16.93 -16.62
N PHE A 133 22.38 -17.57 -15.46
CA PHE A 133 23.14 -18.80 -15.19
C PHE A 133 22.65 -19.99 -16.04
N LEU A 134 21.33 -20.14 -16.24
CA LEU A 134 20.77 -21.18 -17.09
C LEU A 134 21.10 -20.95 -18.58
N ASN A 135 21.14 -19.69 -19.04
CA ASN A 135 21.57 -19.34 -20.38
C ASN A 135 23.05 -19.58 -20.60
N LEU A 136 23.92 -19.31 -19.62
CA LEU A 136 25.35 -19.66 -19.71
C LEU A 136 25.55 -21.17 -19.85
N LYS A 137 24.80 -22.00 -19.13
CA LYS A 137 24.86 -23.46 -19.28
C LYS A 137 24.42 -23.93 -20.67
N LYS A 138 23.37 -23.34 -21.25
CA LYS A 138 22.92 -23.69 -22.61
C LYS A 138 23.99 -23.38 -23.65
N ASN A 139 24.66 -22.24 -23.55
CA ASN A 139 25.71 -21.87 -24.51
C ASN A 139 26.99 -22.70 -24.34
N ALA A 140 27.28 -23.23 -23.14
CA ALA A 140 28.42 -24.14 -22.93
C ALA A 140 28.16 -25.55 -23.49
N THR A 141 26.90 -26.00 -23.58
CA THR A 141 26.56 -27.33 -24.14
C THR A 141 26.56 -27.31 -25.64
N THR A 142 26.23 -26.18 -26.30
CA THR A 142 26.26 -26.09 -27.77
C THR A 142 27.67 -26.02 -28.36
N LEU A 143 28.67 -25.54 -27.64
CA LEU A 143 30.07 -25.51 -28.07
C LEU A 143 30.76 -26.86 -27.97
N SER A 144 30.23 -27.82 -27.20
CA SER A 144 30.80 -29.16 -27.04
C SER A 144 30.30 -30.17 -28.08
N ASP A 145 29.14 -29.96 -28.69
CA ASP A 145 28.56 -30.88 -29.66
C ASP A 145 28.98 -30.56 -31.11
N GLU A 146 29.34 -29.33 -31.43
CA GLU A 146 29.72 -28.93 -32.80
C GLU A 146 31.14 -29.36 -33.21
N GLN A 147 31.95 -29.85 -32.27
CA GLN A 147 33.31 -30.36 -32.53
C GLN A 147 33.40 -31.90 -32.68
N ARG A 148 32.29 -32.64 -32.60
CA ARG A 148 32.32 -34.10 -32.58
C ARG A 148 31.91 -34.81 -33.86
N GLU A 149 31.45 -34.14 -34.87
CA GLU A 149 31.10 -34.79 -36.14
C GLU A 149 31.73 -34.06 -37.34
N GLN A 150 33.03 -34.30 -37.55
CA GLN A 150 33.52 -34.20 -38.91
C GLN A 150 33.34 -35.58 -39.55
N PRO A 151 32.41 -35.76 -40.48
CA PRO A 151 32.31 -36.99 -41.25
C PRO A 151 33.55 -37.11 -42.13
N VAL A 152 34.44 -38.02 -41.81
CA VAL A 152 35.55 -38.41 -42.71
C VAL A 152 34.91 -39.21 -43.79
N ALA A 153 34.84 -38.61 -45.00
CA ALA A 153 34.46 -39.33 -46.24
C ALA A 153 35.58 -40.25 -46.65
N VAL A 154 35.46 -41.51 -46.36
CA VAL A 154 36.37 -42.54 -46.93
C VAL A 154 35.87 -42.86 -48.30
N MET A 155 36.56 -42.32 -49.28
CA MET A 155 36.33 -42.73 -50.69
C MET A 155 36.91 -44.13 -50.94
N ALA A 156 36.07 -44.99 -51.48
CA ALA A 156 36.52 -46.30 -51.91
C ALA A 156 37.61 -46.19 -53.06
N PHE A 157 38.74 -46.73 -52.78
CA PHE A 157 39.80 -46.78 -53.81
C PHE A 157 39.46 -47.84 -54.83
N GLU A 158 39.23 -47.46 -56.05
CA GLU A 158 39.08 -48.37 -57.17
C GLU A 158 40.45 -48.71 -57.72
N ASN A 159 40.80 -50.02 -57.76
CA ASN A 159 42.09 -50.51 -58.22
C ASN A 159 42.11 -50.47 -59.72
N LEU A 160 42.84 -49.52 -60.30
CA LEU A 160 43.03 -49.33 -61.74
C LEU A 160 44.16 -50.19 -62.32
N THR A 161 44.83 -51.01 -61.52
CA THR A 161 45.86 -51.93 -61.99
C THR A 161 45.28 -53.29 -62.30
N LYS A 162 45.48 -53.74 -63.45
CA LYS A 162 45.05 -55.03 -64.08
C LYS A 162 45.65 -56.28 -63.40
N ASP A 163 46.23 -56.17 -62.22
CA ASP A 163 46.90 -57.30 -61.55
C ASP A 163 45.90 -57.98 -60.61
N LYS A 164 45.59 -59.22 -60.89
CA LYS A 164 44.59 -60.05 -60.19
C LYS A 164 44.91 -60.39 -58.71
N ASN A 165 46.12 -60.12 -58.29
CA ASN A 165 46.56 -60.52 -56.95
C ASN A 165 46.47 -59.41 -55.88
N MET A 166 45.88 -58.22 -56.16
CA MET A 166 45.76 -57.10 -55.18
C MET A 166 44.32 -56.71 -54.84
N GLY A 167 43.39 -57.56 -55.22
CA GLY A 167 41.94 -57.30 -54.92
C GLY A 167 41.56 -57.35 -53.47
N ASP A 168 42.35 -57.95 -52.61
CA ASP A 168 42.01 -58.21 -51.23
C ASP A 168 42.48 -57.13 -50.22
N LEU A 169 43.37 -56.24 -50.69
CA LEU A 169 43.85 -55.14 -49.74
C LEU A 169 42.86 -54.04 -49.47
N GLY A 170 41.86 -53.86 -50.31
CA GLY A 170 40.83 -52.88 -50.17
C GLY A 170 39.76 -53.24 -49.07
N LEU A 171 39.66 -54.54 -48.77
CA LEU A 171 38.67 -55.04 -47.74
C LEU A 171 39.21 -55.08 -46.31
N MET A 172 40.54 -54.97 -46.13
CA MET A 172 41.18 -55.01 -44.80
C MET A 172 41.19 -53.64 -44.06
N ILE A 173 40.79 -52.55 -44.72
CA ILE A 173 40.79 -51.21 -44.13
C ILE A 173 39.38 -50.79 -43.71
N LYS A 174 38.40 -51.70 -43.72
CA LYS A 174 36.99 -51.38 -43.41
C LYS A 174 36.51 -51.86 -42.03
N ASP A 175 37.40 -52.30 -41.17
CA ASP A 175 37.03 -52.58 -39.72
C ASP A 175 37.70 -51.60 -38.78
#